data_31b91fdb9fb82ccb3a67ee95e23673b3
#
_entry.id   31b91fdb9fb82ccb3a67ee95e23673b3
#
_cell.length_a   1.000
_cell.length_b   1.000
_cell.length_c   1.000
_cell.angle_alpha   90.00
_cell.angle_beta   90.00
_cell.angle_gamma   90.00
#
_symmetry.space_group_name_H-M   'P 1'
#
loop_
_entity.id
_entity.type
_entity.pdbx_description
1 polymer ?
#
loop_
_entity_poly.entity_id
_entity_poly.type
_entity_poly.pdbx_seq_one_letter_code
_entity_poly.pdbx_strand_id
1 'polypeptide(L)'
;MTKHSRSFVTPSLLATVLFLPAVAHADPLTPLGIFAEAAPLMKLIMLGLVGATLAAVVVCGIKLASGPRLTGGSAFLSGLRLGGPLAGFLGAAYASLNIFVAIANIPEPVSLKVAAPGIAEALFLLGLGLLTGAVAVIANWAVEARIDRAVLKA
;
A
#
# COMPACT_ATOMS: atom_id res chain seq x y z
N MET A 1 31.41 31.32 -15.29
CA MET A 1 30.13 30.79 -15.75
C MET A 1 30.17 29.28 -15.65
N THR A 2 29.78 28.72 -14.51
CA THR A 2 29.78 27.27 -14.27
C THR A 2 28.34 26.78 -14.37
N LYS A 3 28.09 25.98 -15.38
CA LYS A 3 26.79 25.40 -15.74
C LYS A 3 26.54 24.20 -14.81
N HIS A 4 25.72 24.39 -13.76
CA HIS A 4 25.23 23.29 -12.91
C HIS A 4 24.28 22.41 -13.71
N SER A 5 24.79 21.26 -14.14
CA SER A 5 23.99 20.15 -14.65
C SER A 5 23.22 19.54 -13.48
N ARG A 6 21.92 19.84 -13.39
CA ARG A 6 21.02 19.12 -12.48
C ARG A 6 20.66 17.79 -13.13
N SER A 7 21.34 16.72 -12.67
CA SER A 7 20.95 15.35 -12.99
C SER A 7 19.55 15.08 -12.41
N PHE A 8 18.55 15.05 -13.30
CA PHE A 8 17.23 14.53 -12.97
C PHE A 8 17.39 13.01 -12.77
N VAL A 9 17.47 12.58 -11.52
CA VAL A 9 17.30 11.16 -11.17
C VAL A 9 15.85 10.81 -11.47
N THR A 10 15.62 10.07 -12.53
CA THR A 10 14.30 9.65 -12.98
C THR A 10 13.65 8.79 -11.89
N PRO A 11 12.40 9.08 -11.49
CA PRO A 11 11.68 8.33 -10.45
C PRO A 11 11.39 6.87 -10.82
N SER A 12 11.73 6.47 -12.04
CA SER A 12 11.56 5.11 -12.56
C SER A 12 12.44 4.06 -11.85
N LEU A 13 13.59 4.44 -11.28
CA LEU A 13 14.49 3.51 -10.59
C LEU A 13 14.03 3.15 -9.17
N LEU A 14 13.30 4.01 -8.50
CA LEU A 14 12.78 3.75 -7.16
C LEU A 14 11.64 2.72 -7.13
N ALA A 15 10.83 2.67 -8.19
CA ALA A 15 9.74 1.70 -8.30
C ALA A 15 10.25 0.27 -8.51
N THR A 16 11.41 0.09 -9.15
CA THR A 16 11.96 -1.23 -9.48
C THR A 16 12.62 -1.91 -8.27
N VAL A 17 13.13 -1.14 -7.30
CA VAL A 17 13.79 -1.69 -6.11
C VAL A 17 12.79 -2.23 -5.08
N LEU A 18 11.55 -1.72 -5.05
CA LEU A 18 10.51 -2.15 -4.10
C LEU A 18 9.86 -3.50 -4.47
N PHE A 19 10.08 -4.02 -5.68
CA PHE A 19 9.46 -5.25 -6.19
C PHE A 19 10.43 -6.38 -6.51
N LEU A 20 11.71 -6.27 -6.13
CA LEU A 20 12.60 -7.44 -6.25
C LEU A 20 12.24 -8.44 -5.12
N PRO A 21 11.70 -9.63 -5.44
CA PRO A 21 11.55 -10.67 -4.45
C PRO A 21 12.95 -11.12 -4.02
N ALA A 22 13.22 -11.01 -2.72
CA ALA A 22 14.38 -11.69 -2.13
C ALA A 22 14.19 -13.18 -2.36
N VAL A 23 14.97 -13.75 -3.28
CA VAL A 23 14.94 -15.18 -3.61
C VAL A 23 15.66 -15.92 -2.48
N ALA A 24 14.94 -16.21 -1.41
CA ALA A 24 15.37 -17.22 -0.44
C ALA A 24 14.77 -18.55 -0.89
N HIS A 25 15.61 -19.58 -1.05
CA HIS A 25 15.25 -20.94 -1.42
C HIS A 25 14.54 -21.66 -0.24
N ALA A 26 13.29 -21.34 -0.04
CA ALA A 26 12.26 -22.16 0.61
C ALA A 26 11.08 -22.11 -0.36
N ASP A 27 10.21 -23.13 -0.38
CA ASP A 27 9.02 -23.11 -1.26
C ASP A 27 8.46 -21.70 -1.34
N PRO A 28 8.40 -21.10 -2.55
CA PRO A 28 8.28 -19.66 -2.64
C PRO A 28 6.91 -19.22 -2.12
N LEU A 29 6.89 -18.65 -0.92
CA LEU A 29 5.75 -17.87 -0.44
C LEU A 29 5.61 -16.67 -1.39
N THR A 30 4.94 -16.90 -2.52
CA THR A 30 4.66 -15.84 -3.47
C THR A 30 3.51 -14.99 -2.93
N PRO A 31 3.46 -13.68 -3.21
CA PRO A 31 2.32 -12.83 -2.84
C PRO A 31 0.98 -13.42 -3.31
N LEU A 32 0.98 -14.11 -4.45
CA LEU A 32 -0.18 -14.80 -4.99
C LEU A 32 -0.56 -16.04 -4.16
N GLY A 33 0.42 -16.79 -3.66
CA GLY A 33 0.21 -17.93 -2.77
C GLY A 33 -0.38 -17.47 -1.43
N ILE A 34 0.17 -16.40 -0.83
CA ILE A 34 -0.36 -15.81 0.39
C ILE A 34 -1.83 -15.41 0.20
N PHE A 35 -2.14 -14.76 -0.94
CA PHE A 35 -3.53 -14.39 -1.26
C PHE A 35 -4.43 -15.62 -1.47
N ALA A 36 -3.93 -16.66 -2.14
CA ALA A 36 -4.72 -17.86 -2.42
C ALA A 36 -5.08 -18.65 -1.14
N GLU A 37 -4.19 -18.67 -0.16
CA GLU A 37 -4.38 -19.39 1.12
C GLU A 37 -5.06 -18.55 2.20
N ALA A 38 -5.12 -17.21 2.03
CA ALA A 38 -5.71 -16.29 3.00
C ALA A 38 -7.20 -16.59 3.26
N ALA A 39 -7.63 -16.34 4.49
CA ALA A 39 -9.04 -16.45 4.88
C ALA A 39 -9.92 -15.50 4.06
N PRO A 40 -11.22 -15.82 3.84
CA PRO A 40 -12.11 -14.99 3.00
C PRO A 40 -12.16 -13.52 3.41
N LEU A 41 -12.17 -13.24 4.70
CA LEU A 41 -12.14 -11.86 5.23
C LEU A 41 -10.84 -11.15 4.86
N MET A 42 -9.70 -11.84 4.95
CA MET A 42 -8.40 -11.29 4.57
C MET A 42 -8.32 -10.99 3.08
N LYS A 43 -8.87 -11.87 2.23
CA LYS A 43 -8.99 -11.63 0.79
C LYS A 43 -9.78 -10.37 0.49
N LEU A 44 -10.88 -10.12 1.20
CA LEU A 44 -11.67 -8.90 1.05
C LEU A 44 -10.85 -7.64 1.42
N ILE A 45 -10.12 -7.69 2.52
CA ILE A 45 -9.27 -6.55 2.95
C ILE A 45 -8.16 -6.31 1.92
N MET A 46 -7.48 -7.36 1.46
CA MET A 46 -6.42 -7.25 0.44
C MET A 46 -6.96 -6.64 -0.87
N LEU A 47 -8.09 -7.16 -1.37
CA LEU A 47 -8.74 -6.64 -2.58
C LEU A 47 -9.21 -5.19 -2.38
N GLY A 48 -9.76 -4.87 -1.21
CA GLY A 48 -10.16 -3.52 -0.86
C GLY A 48 -8.99 -2.53 -0.89
N LEU A 49 -7.84 -2.91 -0.30
CA LEU A 49 -6.64 -2.08 -0.29
C LEU A 49 -6.03 -1.90 -1.69
N VAL A 50 -5.96 -2.97 -2.49
CA VAL A 50 -5.51 -2.90 -3.88
C VAL A 50 -6.45 -2.02 -4.70
N GLY A 51 -7.76 -2.24 -4.58
CA GLY A 51 -8.78 -1.44 -5.26
C GLY A 51 -8.72 0.04 -4.86
N ALA A 52 -8.54 0.33 -3.56
CA ALA A 52 -8.39 1.71 -3.06
C ALA A 52 -7.11 2.37 -3.60
N THR A 53 -6.01 1.62 -3.70
CA THR A 53 -4.75 2.13 -4.27
C THR A 53 -4.92 2.48 -5.75
N LEU A 54 -5.55 1.59 -6.53
CA LEU A 54 -5.85 1.85 -7.94
C LEU A 54 -6.80 3.05 -8.11
N ALA A 55 -7.85 3.12 -7.29
CA ALA A 55 -8.77 4.25 -7.28
C ALA A 55 -8.07 5.57 -6.94
N ALA A 56 -7.11 5.56 -6.00
CA ALA A 56 -6.33 6.76 -5.67
C ALA A 56 -5.50 7.25 -6.87
N VAL A 57 -4.87 6.34 -7.61
CA VAL A 57 -4.11 6.67 -8.83
C VAL A 57 -5.04 7.23 -9.91
N VAL A 58 -6.19 6.60 -10.15
CA VAL A 58 -7.18 7.05 -11.13
C VAL A 58 -7.73 8.44 -10.77
N VAL A 59 -8.14 8.63 -9.52
CA VAL A 59 -8.65 9.94 -9.04
C VAL A 59 -7.57 11.02 -9.19
N CYS A 60 -6.33 10.72 -8.84
CA CYS A 60 -5.21 11.63 -9.06
C CYS A 60 -5.05 11.98 -10.54
N GLY A 61 -5.05 10.98 -11.43
CA GLY A 61 -4.94 11.17 -12.88
C GLY A 61 -6.06 12.04 -13.44
N ILE A 62 -7.31 11.76 -13.07
CA ILE A 62 -8.48 12.54 -13.49
C ILE A 62 -8.35 14.01 -13.00
N LYS A 63 -8.00 14.19 -11.72
CA LYS A 63 -7.81 15.52 -11.12
C LYS A 63 -6.67 16.29 -11.79
N LEU A 64 -5.58 15.61 -12.16
CA LEU A 64 -4.48 16.25 -12.90
C LEU A 64 -4.80 16.52 -14.37
N ALA A 65 -5.64 15.72 -15.02
CA ALA A 65 -6.06 15.93 -16.41
C ALA A 65 -7.16 17.00 -16.56
N SER A 66 -8.04 17.14 -15.55
CA SER A 66 -9.08 18.15 -15.53
C SER A 66 -8.47 19.55 -15.49
N GLY A 67 -8.85 20.45 -16.40
CA GLY A 67 -8.32 21.81 -16.52
C GLY A 67 -8.49 22.69 -15.27
N PRO A 68 -8.37 24.03 -15.38
CA PRO A 68 -8.35 24.97 -14.25
C PRO A 68 -9.65 25.05 -13.42
N ARG A 69 -10.69 24.32 -13.80
CA ARG A 69 -11.95 24.18 -13.04
C ARG A 69 -11.85 23.18 -11.87
N LEU A 70 -10.70 23.02 -11.28
CA LEU A 70 -10.52 22.15 -10.10
C LEU A 70 -11.20 22.79 -8.90
N THR A 71 -12.39 22.34 -8.58
CA THR A 71 -13.09 22.66 -7.34
C THR A 71 -12.57 21.72 -6.23
N GLY A 72 -11.69 22.23 -5.37
CA GLY A 72 -11.31 21.62 -4.11
C GLY A 72 -10.42 20.37 -4.16
N GLY A 73 -9.84 20.03 -3.02
CA GLY A 73 -9.09 18.80 -2.79
C GLY A 73 -9.97 17.55 -2.91
N SER A 74 -9.36 16.38 -2.94
CA SER A 74 -10.08 15.11 -2.96
C SER A 74 -10.28 14.59 -1.54
N ALA A 75 -11.52 14.65 -1.01
CA ALA A 75 -11.86 14.07 0.29
C ALA A 75 -11.52 12.57 0.35
N PHE A 76 -11.65 11.87 -0.77
CA PHE A 76 -11.27 10.46 -0.89
C PHE A 76 -9.77 10.25 -0.65
N LEU A 77 -8.91 11.01 -1.32
CA LEU A 77 -7.45 10.91 -1.14
C LEU A 77 -7.04 11.32 0.28
N SER A 78 -7.66 12.35 0.84
CA SER A 78 -7.41 12.79 2.20
C SER A 78 -7.80 11.72 3.24
N GLY A 79 -8.97 11.08 3.08
CA GLY A 79 -9.41 9.98 3.94
C GLY A 79 -8.52 8.75 3.81
N LEU A 80 -8.07 8.43 2.60
CA LEU A 80 -7.27 7.24 2.33
C LEU A 80 -5.85 7.32 2.92
N ARG A 81 -5.32 8.53 3.16
CA ARG A 81 -4.02 8.75 3.82
C ARG A 81 -3.90 8.02 5.16
N LEU A 82 -4.96 8.07 5.96
CA LEU A 82 -5.04 7.38 7.25
C LEU A 82 -5.82 6.07 7.12
N GLY A 83 -6.87 6.03 6.31
CA GLY A 83 -7.71 4.86 6.12
C GLY A 83 -6.94 3.65 5.59
N GLY A 84 -6.01 3.85 4.66
CA GLY A 84 -5.16 2.77 4.12
C GLY A 84 -4.31 2.10 5.19
N PRO A 85 -3.42 2.83 5.88
CA PRO A 85 -2.60 2.28 6.96
C PRO A 85 -3.42 1.65 8.09
N LEU A 86 -4.52 2.29 8.51
CA LEU A 86 -5.38 1.75 9.58
C LEU A 86 -6.06 0.45 9.16
N ALA A 87 -6.55 0.34 7.92
CA ALA A 87 -7.13 -0.89 7.41
C ALA A 87 -6.09 -2.02 7.31
N GLY A 88 -4.87 -1.71 6.85
CA GLY A 88 -3.76 -2.67 6.84
C GLY A 88 -3.35 -3.12 8.23
N PHE A 89 -3.28 -2.19 9.19
CA PHE A 89 -2.97 -2.50 10.58
C PHE A 89 -4.06 -3.38 11.23
N LEU A 90 -5.33 -3.04 11.00
CA LEU A 90 -6.47 -3.83 11.49
C LEU A 90 -6.44 -5.25 10.93
N GLY A 91 -6.20 -5.40 9.62
CA GLY A 91 -6.06 -6.71 8.98
C GLY A 91 -4.88 -7.51 9.54
N ALA A 92 -3.72 -6.88 9.73
CA ALA A 92 -2.55 -7.51 10.32
C ALA A 92 -2.78 -7.94 11.77
N ALA A 93 -3.46 -7.11 12.56
CA ALA A 93 -3.82 -7.44 13.95
C ALA A 93 -4.77 -8.63 14.01
N TYR A 94 -5.77 -8.68 13.14
CA TYR A 94 -6.69 -9.81 13.06
C TYR A 94 -5.99 -11.10 12.59
N ALA A 95 -5.12 -11.04 11.59
CA ALA A 95 -4.30 -12.18 11.15
C ALA A 95 -3.44 -12.70 12.30
N SER A 96 -2.76 -11.79 13.02
CA SER A 96 -1.94 -12.14 14.18
C SER A 96 -2.76 -12.81 15.28
N LEU A 97 -3.97 -12.30 15.56
CA LEU A 97 -4.87 -12.90 16.53
C LEU A 97 -5.21 -14.34 16.16
N ASN A 98 -5.55 -14.60 14.89
CA ASN A 98 -5.86 -15.95 14.41
C ASN A 98 -4.67 -16.90 14.57
N ILE A 99 -3.44 -16.43 14.32
CA ILE A 99 -2.23 -17.25 14.53
C ILE A 99 -2.10 -17.63 16.01
N PHE A 100 -2.22 -16.66 16.94
CA PHE A 100 -2.09 -16.93 18.36
C PHE A 100 -3.19 -17.84 18.89
N VAL A 101 -4.44 -17.69 18.41
CA VAL A 101 -5.53 -18.59 18.75
C VAL A 101 -5.27 -20.00 18.23
N ALA A 102 -4.75 -20.14 17.00
CA ALA A 102 -4.40 -21.44 16.45
C ALA A 102 -3.29 -22.12 17.27
N ILE A 103 -2.22 -21.39 17.62
CA ILE A 103 -1.11 -21.91 18.43
C ILE A 103 -1.59 -22.30 19.83
N ALA A 104 -2.47 -21.51 20.46
CA ALA A 104 -2.98 -21.80 21.79
C ALA A 104 -3.84 -23.09 21.87
N ASN A 105 -4.41 -23.51 20.74
CA ASN A 105 -5.21 -24.72 20.65
C ASN A 105 -4.41 -25.99 20.30
N ILE A 106 -3.10 -25.86 20.06
CA ILE A 106 -2.20 -27.00 19.77
C ILE A 106 -1.48 -27.40 21.06
N PRO A 107 -1.63 -28.65 21.56
CA PRO A 107 -1.02 -29.08 22.83
C PRO A 107 0.51 -29.26 22.75
N GLU A 108 1.06 -29.34 21.53
CA GLU A 108 2.51 -29.53 21.31
C GLU A 108 3.19 -28.18 20.99
N PRO A 109 4.50 -28.04 21.30
CA PRO A 109 5.25 -26.83 20.98
C PRO A 109 5.31 -26.62 19.44
N VAL A 110 4.69 -25.54 18.96
CA VAL A 110 4.60 -25.22 17.55
C VAL A 110 5.91 -24.60 17.07
N SER A 111 6.50 -25.14 16.01
CA SER A 111 7.69 -24.57 15.40
C SER A 111 7.36 -23.27 14.64
N LEU A 112 8.33 -22.36 14.62
CA LEU A 112 8.19 -21.09 13.87
C LEU A 112 7.86 -21.32 12.39
N LYS A 113 8.29 -22.45 11.83
CA LYS A 113 8.02 -22.84 10.43
C LYS A 113 6.52 -23.01 10.15
N VAL A 114 5.76 -23.48 11.13
CA VAL A 114 4.30 -23.65 11.01
C VAL A 114 3.58 -22.31 11.12
N ALA A 115 4.09 -21.37 11.93
CA ALA A 115 3.52 -20.04 12.09
C ALA A 115 3.90 -19.06 10.94
N ALA A 116 4.98 -19.36 10.21
CA ALA A 116 5.54 -18.46 9.21
C ALA A 116 4.56 -17.99 8.12
N PRO A 117 3.68 -18.83 7.54
CA PRO A 117 2.72 -18.38 6.53
C PRO A 117 1.75 -17.32 7.07
N GLY A 118 1.22 -17.51 8.27
CA GLY A 118 0.31 -16.54 8.89
C GLY A 118 1.01 -15.23 9.24
N ILE A 119 2.26 -15.28 9.72
CA ILE A 119 3.07 -14.08 9.95
C ILE A 119 3.31 -13.34 8.64
N ALA A 120 3.59 -14.05 7.56
CA ALA A 120 3.76 -13.47 6.23
C ALA A 120 2.48 -12.78 5.74
N GLU A 121 1.30 -13.38 5.97
CA GLU A 121 -0.01 -12.80 5.67
C GLU A 121 -0.24 -11.49 6.45
N ALA A 122 0.04 -11.48 7.75
CA ALA A 122 -0.10 -10.29 8.58
C ALA A 122 0.82 -9.15 8.10
N LEU A 123 2.08 -9.45 7.80
CA LEU A 123 3.04 -8.46 7.28
C LEU A 123 2.66 -7.98 5.88
N PHE A 124 2.12 -8.84 5.04
CA PHE A 124 1.65 -8.47 3.71
C PHE A 124 0.47 -7.50 3.76
N LEU A 125 -0.52 -7.74 4.63
CA LEU A 125 -1.64 -6.84 4.87
C LEU A 125 -1.18 -5.46 5.38
N LEU A 126 -0.25 -5.46 6.34
CA LEU A 126 0.34 -4.23 6.86
C LEU A 126 1.05 -3.46 5.74
N GLY A 127 1.86 -4.14 4.94
CA GLY A 127 2.57 -3.56 3.80
C GLY A 127 1.64 -2.96 2.76
N LEU A 128 0.55 -3.67 2.40
CA LEU A 128 -0.48 -3.15 1.48
C LEU A 128 -1.16 -1.90 2.03
N GLY A 129 -1.50 -1.88 3.32
CA GLY A 129 -2.11 -0.71 3.95
C GLY A 129 -1.20 0.51 3.93
N LEU A 130 0.07 0.32 4.28
CA LEU A 130 1.08 1.38 4.22
C LEU A 130 1.31 1.89 2.80
N LEU A 131 1.37 0.98 1.81
CA LEU A 131 1.48 1.34 0.41
C LEU A 131 0.28 2.17 -0.06
N THR A 132 -0.94 1.77 0.30
CA THR A 132 -2.16 2.50 -0.01
C THR A 132 -2.12 3.92 0.56
N GLY A 133 -1.71 4.06 1.82
CA GLY A 133 -1.55 5.36 2.48
C GLY A 133 -0.48 6.23 1.82
N ALA A 134 0.68 5.65 1.49
CA ALA A 134 1.77 6.37 0.83
C ALA A 134 1.35 6.88 -0.56
N VAL A 135 0.69 6.04 -1.36
CA VAL A 135 0.14 6.46 -2.67
C VAL A 135 -0.89 7.56 -2.51
N ALA A 136 -1.77 7.48 -1.50
CA ALA A 136 -2.77 8.51 -1.23
C ALA A 136 -2.14 9.84 -0.80
N VAL A 137 -1.06 9.82 0.00
CA VAL A 137 -0.31 11.02 0.39
C VAL A 137 0.31 11.69 -0.84
N ILE A 138 1.01 10.93 -1.68
CA ILE A 138 1.65 11.45 -2.89
C ILE A 138 0.61 12.00 -3.85
N ALA A 139 -0.49 11.28 -4.08
CA ALA A 139 -1.58 11.69 -4.95
C ALA A 139 -2.26 12.98 -4.45
N ASN A 140 -2.52 13.06 -3.15
CA ASN A 140 -3.12 14.25 -2.53
C ASN A 140 -2.21 15.46 -2.66
N TRP A 141 -0.92 15.31 -2.36
CA TRP A 141 0.08 16.36 -2.50
C TRP A 141 0.22 16.86 -3.95
N ALA A 142 0.19 15.94 -4.93
CA ALA A 142 0.25 16.29 -6.34
C ALA A 142 -0.96 17.14 -6.78
N VAL A 143 -2.16 16.82 -6.27
CA VAL A 143 -3.40 17.56 -6.53
C VAL A 143 -3.34 18.94 -5.87
N GLU A 144 -2.96 19.02 -4.59
CA GLU A 144 -2.83 20.28 -3.84
C GLU A 144 -1.82 21.23 -4.51
N ALA A 145 -0.63 20.75 -4.83
CA ALA A 145 0.41 21.54 -5.50
C ALA A 145 -0.02 22.09 -6.86
N ARG A 146 -0.99 21.46 -7.53
CA ARG A 146 -1.56 21.99 -8.76
C ARG A 146 -2.58 23.10 -8.50
N ILE A 147 -3.42 22.93 -7.47
CA ILE A 147 -4.40 23.93 -7.06
C ILE A 147 -3.67 25.22 -6.67
N ASP A 148 -2.63 25.14 -5.85
CA ASP A 148 -1.83 26.28 -5.41
C ASP A 148 -1.23 27.04 -6.59
N ARG A 149 -0.68 26.33 -7.58
CA ARG A 149 -0.17 26.96 -8.81
C ARG A 149 -1.25 27.64 -9.65
N ALA A 150 -2.47 27.13 -9.64
CA ALA A 150 -3.57 27.74 -10.37
C ALA A 150 -4.06 29.00 -9.66
N VAL A 151 -4.12 29.00 -8.33
CA VAL A 151 -4.50 30.20 -7.52
C VAL A 151 -3.46 31.31 -7.61
N LEU A 152 -2.16 30.96 -7.60
CA LEU A 152 -1.08 31.96 -7.71
C LEU A 152 -0.97 32.65 -9.10
N LYS A 153 -1.61 32.06 -10.12
CA LYS A 153 -1.61 32.61 -11.49
C LYS A 153 -2.88 33.38 -11.84
N ALA A 154 -3.89 33.36 -10.97
CA ALA A 154 -5.14 34.09 -11.13
C ALA A 154 -5.07 35.49 -10.49
#